data_ba50b3f906418d9a6ad8acb72d22fbe2
#
_entry.id   ba50b3f906418d9a6ad8acb72d22fbe2
#
_cell.length_a   1.000
_cell.length_b   1.000
_cell.length_c   1.000
_cell.angle_alpha   90.00
_cell.angle_beta   90.00
_cell.angle_gamma   90.00
#
_symmetry.space_group_name_H-M   'P 1'
#
loop_
_entity.id
_entity.type
_entity.pdbx_description
1 polymer ?
#
loop_
_entity_poly.entity_id
_entity_poly.type
_entity_poly.pdbx_seq_one_letter_code
_entity_poly.pdbx_strand_id
1 'polypeptide(L)'
;MIRIAIVDDQTEAISGILSVFQQWEKENHVYFEIDTYTDADLFCDAIFDKKYQALFLDLDMPKKSGFDISQFLRELGNNTPIVYITNRDDLMQKAFQYKVLGFVRKDKIQEELPFAISCVVQEIQKKNSHVMIFAAHRQKKEYY
;
A
#
# COMPACT_ATOMS: atom_id res chain seq x y z
N MET A 1 8.76 -11.62 5.04
CA MET A 1 7.58 -11.30 4.21
C MET A 1 7.13 -9.88 4.43
N ILE A 2 6.71 -9.26 3.36
CA ILE A 2 6.14 -7.91 3.42
C ILE A 2 4.65 -8.02 3.71
N ARG A 3 4.17 -7.33 4.73
CA ARG A 3 2.75 -7.35 5.10
C ARG A 3 2.01 -6.18 4.50
N ILE A 4 0.99 -6.46 3.72
CA ILE A 4 0.16 -5.43 3.09
C ILE A 4 -1.32 -5.74 3.28
N ALA A 5 -2.16 -4.73 3.09
CA ALA A 5 -3.60 -4.88 3.06
C ALA A 5 -4.16 -4.34 1.76
N ILE A 6 -5.19 -5.00 1.28
CA ILE A 6 -5.98 -4.58 0.12
C ILE A 6 -7.41 -4.35 0.60
N VAL A 7 -7.95 -3.16 0.33
CA VAL A 7 -9.31 -2.79 0.73
C VAL A 7 -10.11 -2.42 -0.51
N ASP A 8 -11.11 -3.23 -0.83
CA ASP A 8 -11.99 -3.04 -1.99
C ASP A 8 -13.28 -3.80 -1.74
N ASP A 9 -14.42 -3.17 -1.90
CA ASP A 9 -15.72 -3.80 -1.65
C ASP A 9 -16.11 -4.85 -2.70
N GLN A 10 -15.38 -4.95 -3.80
CA GLN A 10 -15.64 -5.91 -4.88
C GLN A 10 -14.64 -7.07 -4.80
N THR A 11 -15.16 -8.26 -4.52
CA THR A 11 -14.31 -9.47 -4.39
C THR A 11 -13.61 -9.82 -5.71
N GLU A 12 -14.24 -9.54 -6.84
CA GLU A 12 -13.65 -9.78 -8.17
C GLU A 12 -12.44 -8.90 -8.40
N ALA A 13 -12.51 -7.63 -7.98
CA ALA A 13 -11.40 -6.72 -8.06
C ALA A 13 -10.23 -7.22 -7.20
N ILE A 14 -10.51 -7.68 -5.99
CA ILE A 14 -9.49 -8.26 -5.11
C ILE A 14 -8.81 -9.45 -5.77
N SER A 15 -9.59 -10.34 -6.40
CA SER A 15 -9.03 -11.51 -7.10
C SER A 15 -8.07 -11.11 -8.20
N GLY A 16 -8.43 -10.09 -8.98
CA GLY A 16 -7.57 -9.57 -10.03
C GLY A 16 -6.27 -8.98 -9.50
N ILE A 17 -6.37 -8.24 -8.40
CA ILE A 17 -5.20 -7.66 -7.73
C ILE A 17 -4.27 -8.77 -7.22
N LEU A 18 -4.83 -9.78 -6.56
CA LEU A 18 -4.05 -10.90 -6.03
C LEU A 18 -3.33 -11.66 -7.14
N SER A 19 -3.94 -11.83 -8.30
CA SER A 19 -3.30 -12.50 -9.44
C SER A 19 -2.07 -11.73 -9.91
N VAL A 20 -2.15 -10.41 -9.95
CA VAL A 20 -0.99 -9.58 -10.32
C VAL A 20 0.12 -9.71 -9.28
N PHE A 21 -0.22 -9.71 -8.00
CA PHE A 21 0.78 -9.92 -6.94
C PHE A 21 1.47 -11.27 -7.07
N GLN A 22 0.71 -12.33 -7.34
CA GLN A 22 1.29 -13.67 -7.49
C GLN A 22 2.29 -13.72 -8.64
N GLN A 23 1.95 -13.13 -9.76
CA GLN A 23 2.86 -13.10 -10.92
C GLN A 23 4.11 -12.27 -10.59
N TRP A 24 3.94 -11.13 -9.96
CA TRP A 24 5.05 -10.28 -9.56
C TRP A 24 6.00 -11.01 -8.58
N GLU A 25 5.45 -11.73 -7.62
CA GLU A 25 6.24 -12.52 -6.66
C GLU A 25 7.12 -13.54 -7.36
N LYS A 26 6.55 -14.26 -8.34
CA LYS A 26 7.29 -15.25 -9.10
C LYS A 26 8.46 -14.65 -9.88
N GLU A 27 8.26 -13.46 -10.42
CA GLU A 27 9.28 -12.80 -11.24
C GLU A 27 10.36 -12.14 -10.39
N ASN A 28 10.05 -11.70 -9.18
CA ASN A 28 10.95 -10.89 -8.37
C ASN A 28 11.46 -11.57 -7.11
N HIS A 29 10.92 -12.73 -6.75
CA HIS A 29 11.32 -13.50 -5.56
C HIS A 29 11.23 -12.69 -4.25
N VAL A 30 10.25 -11.82 -4.17
CA VAL A 30 9.86 -11.10 -2.97
C VAL A 30 8.41 -11.48 -2.68
N TYR A 31 8.10 -11.81 -1.43
CA TYR A 31 6.82 -12.42 -1.09
C TYR A 31 6.06 -11.56 -0.11
N PHE A 32 4.73 -11.60 -0.23
CA PHE A 32 3.82 -10.78 0.56
C PHE A 32 2.92 -11.66 1.43
N GLU A 33 2.62 -11.16 2.61
CA GLU A 33 1.50 -11.63 3.43
C GLU A 33 0.38 -10.60 3.25
N ILE A 34 -0.71 -11.01 2.60
CA ILE A 34 -1.75 -10.09 2.16
C ILE A 34 -3.04 -10.36 2.92
N ASP A 35 -3.53 -9.35 3.63
CA ASP A 35 -4.87 -9.35 4.20
C ASP A 35 -5.79 -8.57 3.27
N THR A 36 -6.99 -9.09 3.04
CA THR A 36 -7.99 -8.44 2.18
C THR A 36 -9.21 -8.06 2.99
N TYR A 37 -9.75 -6.88 2.69
CA TYR A 37 -10.94 -6.36 3.37
C TYR A 37 -11.94 -5.88 2.33
N THR A 38 -13.18 -6.32 2.45
CA THR A 38 -14.29 -5.84 1.62
C THR A 38 -15.09 -4.74 2.32
N ASP A 39 -14.75 -4.43 3.55
CA ASP A 39 -15.44 -3.44 4.38
C ASP A 39 -14.40 -2.52 5.00
N ALA A 40 -14.57 -1.21 4.75
CA ALA A 40 -13.65 -0.20 5.24
C ALA A 40 -13.61 -0.12 6.77
N ASP A 41 -14.75 -0.33 7.43
CA ASP A 41 -14.83 -0.27 8.90
C ASP A 41 -14.04 -1.42 9.52
N LEU A 42 -14.13 -2.62 8.96
CA LEU A 42 -13.34 -3.76 9.44
C LEU A 42 -11.83 -3.50 9.29
N PHE A 43 -11.43 -2.87 8.19
CA PHE A 43 -10.05 -2.49 8.02
C PHE A 43 -9.61 -1.45 9.05
N CYS A 44 -10.43 -0.43 9.26
CA CYS A 44 -10.10 0.64 10.22
C CYS A 44 -9.99 0.09 11.65
N ASP A 45 -10.80 -0.90 12.00
CA ASP A 45 -10.69 -1.56 13.30
C ASP A 45 -9.40 -2.39 13.40
N ALA A 46 -9.06 -3.09 12.33
CA ALA A 46 -7.88 -3.96 12.31
C ALA A 46 -6.56 -3.20 12.41
N ILE A 47 -6.53 -1.94 11.96
CA ILE A 47 -5.28 -1.16 11.93
C ILE A 47 -4.71 -0.90 13.33
N PHE A 48 -5.53 -1.00 14.38
CA PHE A 48 -5.06 -0.83 15.75
C PHE A 48 -4.24 -2.03 16.24
N ASP A 49 -4.48 -3.21 15.67
CA ASP A 49 -3.83 -4.45 16.10
C ASP A 49 -2.80 -4.96 15.09
N LYS A 50 -2.92 -4.56 13.82
CA LYS A 50 -2.08 -5.06 12.74
C LYS A 50 -1.27 -3.93 12.12
N LYS A 51 -0.01 -4.24 11.84
CA LYS A 51 0.89 -3.29 11.19
C LYS A 51 1.13 -3.72 9.76
N TYR A 52 0.75 -2.86 8.82
CA TYR A 52 1.00 -3.08 7.41
C TYR A 52 2.12 -2.18 6.93
N GLN A 53 2.91 -2.67 6.00
CA GLN A 53 4.00 -1.90 5.40
C GLN A 53 3.55 -1.10 4.19
N ALA A 54 2.43 -1.47 3.60
CA ALA A 54 1.79 -0.72 2.53
C ALA A 54 0.31 -1.07 2.45
N LEU A 55 -0.48 -0.17 1.88
CA LEU A 55 -1.92 -0.33 1.73
C LEU A 55 -2.31 -0.07 0.29
N PHE A 56 -3.23 -0.89 -0.23
CA PHE A 56 -3.80 -0.74 -1.56
C PHE A 56 -5.30 -0.53 -1.38
N LEU A 57 -5.79 0.68 -1.67
CA LEU A 57 -7.13 1.10 -1.33
C LEU A 57 -7.91 1.50 -2.57
N ASP A 58 -9.17 1.03 -2.67
CA ASP A 58 -10.10 1.54 -3.64
C ASP A 58 -10.66 2.88 -3.17
N LEU A 59 -10.81 3.83 -4.10
CA LEU A 59 -11.42 5.12 -3.81
C LEU A 59 -12.94 5.11 -3.90
N ASP A 60 -13.50 4.17 -4.66
CA ASP A 60 -14.93 4.16 -4.98
C ASP A 60 -15.65 3.04 -4.23
N MET A 61 -15.89 3.26 -2.95
CA MET A 61 -16.60 2.33 -2.09
C MET A 61 -17.79 3.02 -1.43
N PRO A 62 -18.90 2.28 -1.19
CA PRO A 62 -20.02 2.84 -0.42
C PRO A 62 -19.57 3.12 1.02
N LYS A 63 -20.22 4.03 1.70
CA LYS A 63 -19.97 4.45 3.08
C LYS A 63 -18.65 5.18 3.28
N LYS A 64 -17.50 4.51 3.13
CA LYS A 64 -16.16 5.10 3.29
C LYS A 64 -15.32 4.83 2.07
N SER A 65 -14.78 5.88 1.49
CA SER A 65 -13.86 5.79 0.35
C SER A 65 -12.42 5.57 0.82
N GLY A 66 -11.53 5.29 -0.13
CA GLY A 66 -10.11 5.25 0.16
C GLY A 66 -9.57 6.58 0.70
N PHE A 67 -10.18 7.71 0.32
CA PHE A 67 -9.82 9.02 0.88
C PHE A 67 -10.17 9.10 2.36
N ASP A 68 -11.34 8.61 2.75
CA ASP A 68 -11.76 8.60 4.15
C ASP A 68 -10.82 7.77 5.00
N ILE A 69 -10.43 6.60 4.49
CA ILE A 69 -9.45 5.73 5.15
C ILE A 69 -8.11 6.45 5.29
N SER A 70 -7.64 7.10 4.22
CA SER A 70 -6.37 7.82 4.22
C SER A 70 -6.37 8.94 5.25
N GLN A 71 -7.44 9.72 5.31
CA GLN A 71 -7.58 10.79 6.29
C GLN A 71 -7.55 10.24 7.71
N PHE A 72 -8.30 9.18 7.97
CA PHE A 72 -8.32 8.51 9.27
C PHE A 72 -6.91 8.08 9.70
N LEU A 73 -6.16 7.46 8.81
CA LEU A 73 -4.80 7.00 9.11
C LEU A 73 -3.86 8.17 9.40
N ARG A 74 -3.92 9.23 8.59
CA ARG A 74 -3.04 10.39 8.77
C ARG A 74 -3.35 11.13 10.08
N GLU A 75 -4.61 11.19 10.48
CA GLU A 75 -5.01 11.77 11.76
C GLU A 75 -4.48 10.95 12.94
N LEU A 76 -4.32 9.64 12.78
CA LEU A 76 -3.71 8.78 13.78
C LEU A 76 -2.17 8.88 13.81
N GLY A 77 -1.58 9.67 12.93
CA GLY A 77 -0.13 9.70 12.76
C GLY A 77 0.43 8.49 12.03
N ASN A 78 -0.41 7.71 11.39
CA ASN A 78 0.00 6.54 10.63
C ASN A 78 0.36 6.97 9.21
N ASN A 79 1.63 6.85 8.84
CA ASN A 79 2.17 7.29 7.54
C ASN A 79 2.48 6.12 6.60
N THR A 80 1.81 4.99 6.79
CA THR A 80 1.99 3.82 5.92
C THR A 80 1.79 4.22 4.45
N PRO A 81 2.68 3.80 3.55
CA PRO A 81 2.54 4.08 2.12
C PRO A 81 1.21 3.55 1.56
N ILE A 82 0.56 4.37 0.74
CA ILE A 82 -0.73 4.06 0.15
C ILE A 82 -0.63 4.09 -1.37
N VAL A 83 -1.22 3.08 -2.01
CA VAL A 83 -1.49 3.04 -3.45
C VAL A 83 -3.00 2.97 -3.62
N TYR A 84 -3.55 3.88 -4.43
CA TYR A 84 -4.96 3.80 -4.77
C TYR A 84 -5.15 2.95 -6.02
N ILE A 85 -6.17 2.09 -6.00
CA ILE A 85 -6.55 1.27 -7.15
C ILE A 85 -8.03 1.54 -7.45
N THR A 86 -8.32 2.22 -8.56
CA THR A 86 -9.68 2.64 -8.86
C THR A 86 -9.89 2.87 -10.35
N ASN A 87 -11.14 2.92 -10.80
CA ASN A 87 -11.49 3.36 -12.15
C ASN A 87 -11.81 4.87 -12.23
N ARG A 88 -11.71 5.56 -11.10
CA ARG A 88 -12.06 6.99 -11.03
C ARG A 88 -10.82 7.85 -11.31
N ASP A 89 -10.48 8.00 -12.58
CA ASP A 89 -9.34 8.83 -13.04
C ASP A 89 -9.50 10.29 -12.63
N ASP A 90 -10.75 10.75 -12.53
CA ASP A 90 -11.08 12.11 -12.15
C ASP A 90 -10.66 12.45 -10.71
N LEU A 91 -10.34 11.44 -9.90
CA LEU A 91 -9.93 11.63 -8.50
C LEU A 91 -8.41 11.69 -8.33
N MET A 92 -7.65 11.57 -9.41
CA MET A 92 -6.19 11.51 -9.33
C MET A 92 -5.60 12.77 -8.69
N GLN A 93 -6.07 13.95 -9.04
CA GLN A 93 -5.57 15.19 -8.45
C GLN A 93 -5.80 15.25 -6.95
N LYS A 94 -6.99 14.83 -6.52
CA LYS A 94 -7.30 14.78 -5.09
C LYS A 94 -6.40 13.79 -4.37
N ALA A 95 -6.04 12.69 -5.02
CA ALA A 95 -5.18 11.66 -4.44
C ALA A 95 -3.83 12.22 -4.03
N PHE A 96 -3.26 13.15 -4.78
CA PHE A 96 -1.96 13.74 -4.47
C PHE A 96 -1.96 14.51 -3.14
N GLN A 97 -3.11 14.97 -2.67
CA GLN A 97 -3.22 15.66 -1.38
C GLN A 97 -2.89 14.76 -0.20
N TYR A 98 -2.99 13.44 -0.38
CA TYR A 98 -2.74 12.47 0.68
C TYR A 98 -1.33 11.88 0.63
N LYS A 99 -0.46 12.41 -0.22
CA LYS A 99 0.94 11.95 -0.36
C LYS A 99 1.02 10.46 -0.61
N VAL A 100 0.21 10.00 -1.57
CA VAL A 100 0.19 8.56 -1.91
C VAL A 100 1.38 8.19 -2.76
N LEU A 101 1.77 6.93 -2.67
CA LEU A 101 2.91 6.40 -3.41
C LEU A 101 2.55 6.09 -4.87
N GLY A 102 1.29 5.80 -5.15
CA GLY A 102 0.86 5.49 -6.50
C GLY A 102 -0.64 5.55 -6.70
N PHE A 103 -1.02 5.57 -7.96
CA PHE A 103 -2.41 5.57 -8.41
C PHE A 103 -2.50 4.59 -9.59
N VAL A 104 -3.31 3.54 -9.43
CA VAL A 104 -3.46 2.47 -10.40
C VAL A 104 -4.90 2.44 -10.89
N ARG A 105 -5.10 2.39 -12.21
CA ARG A 105 -6.44 2.25 -12.79
C ARG A 105 -6.80 0.77 -12.85
N LYS A 106 -8.00 0.43 -12.40
CA LYS A 106 -8.46 -0.96 -12.37
C LYS A 106 -8.52 -1.58 -13.78
N ASP A 107 -8.89 -0.80 -14.78
CA ASP A 107 -8.98 -1.28 -16.16
C ASP A 107 -7.61 -1.46 -16.82
N LYS A 108 -6.54 -1.02 -16.18
CA LYS A 108 -5.15 -1.19 -16.64
C LYS A 108 -4.28 -1.86 -15.60
N ILE A 109 -4.87 -2.70 -14.77
CA ILE A 109 -4.20 -3.29 -13.62
C ILE A 109 -2.99 -4.14 -14.03
N GLN A 110 -3.08 -4.87 -15.15
CA GLN A 110 -1.98 -5.72 -15.62
C GLN A 110 -0.74 -4.90 -15.99
N GLU A 111 -0.94 -3.68 -16.42
CA GLU A 111 0.14 -2.78 -16.82
C GLU A 111 0.65 -1.93 -15.68
N GLU A 112 -0.26 -1.37 -14.88
CA GLU A 112 0.08 -0.34 -13.89
C GLU A 112 0.40 -0.88 -12.51
N LEU A 113 -0.24 -1.96 -12.08
CA LEU A 113 -0.02 -2.48 -10.74
C LEU A 113 1.39 -3.05 -10.53
N PRO A 114 1.98 -3.80 -11.47
CA PRO A 114 3.36 -4.29 -11.28
C PRO A 114 4.36 -3.17 -11.00
N PHE A 115 4.24 -2.05 -11.70
CA PHE A 115 5.09 -0.90 -11.44
C PHE A 115 4.86 -0.33 -10.03
N ALA A 116 3.60 -0.21 -9.62
CA ALA A 116 3.26 0.28 -8.28
C ALA A 116 3.80 -0.65 -7.19
N ILE A 117 3.70 -1.96 -7.39
CA ILE A 117 4.27 -2.93 -6.45
C ILE A 117 5.79 -2.73 -6.32
N SER A 118 6.48 -2.55 -7.44
CA SER A 118 7.91 -2.30 -7.42
C SER A 118 8.25 -1.02 -6.66
N CYS A 119 7.48 0.04 -6.84
CA CYS A 119 7.65 1.28 -6.09
C CYS A 119 7.47 1.09 -4.59
N VAL A 120 6.47 0.30 -4.20
CA VAL A 120 6.21 -0.03 -2.80
C VAL A 120 7.38 -0.79 -2.20
N VAL A 121 7.85 -1.81 -2.89
CA VAL A 121 8.98 -2.63 -2.42
C VAL A 121 10.23 -1.78 -2.27
N GLN A 122 10.53 -0.92 -3.23
CA GLN A 122 11.67 -0.01 -3.15
C GLN A 122 11.55 0.92 -1.95
N GLU A 123 10.38 1.47 -1.69
CA GLU A 123 10.14 2.35 -0.55
C GLU A 123 10.36 1.61 0.77
N ILE A 124 9.87 0.39 0.89
CA ILE A 124 10.06 -0.43 2.08
C ILE A 124 11.52 -0.78 2.28
N GLN A 125 12.21 -1.20 1.21
CA GLN A 125 13.62 -1.55 1.26
C GLN A 125 14.50 -0.33 1.59
N LYS A 126 14.15 0.83 1.05
CA LYS A 126 14.84 2.08 1.34
C LYS A 126 14.74 2.43 2.83
N LYS A 127 13.56 2.30 3.43
CA LYS A 127 13.39 2.54 4.87
C LYS A 127 14.21 1.56 5.69
N ASN A 128 14.21 0.27 5.33
CA ASN A 128 14.98 -0.74 6.01
C ASN A 128 16.49 -0.46 5.90
N SER A 129 16.95 -0.14 4.69
CA SER A 129 18.36 0.22 4.46
C SER A 129 18.75 1.46 5.25
N HIS A 130 17.89 2.46 5.30
CA HIS A 130 18.13 3.68 6.05
C HIS A 130 18.28 3.39 7.55
N VAL A 131 17.42 2.55 8.10
CA VAL A 131 17.50 2.12 9.49
C VAL A 131 18.79 1.35 9.74
N MET A 132 19.16 0.45 8.86
CA MET A 132 20.41 -0.32 8.98
C MET A 132 21.64 0.58 8.90
N ILE A 133 21.67 1.54 8.00
CA ILE A 133 22.75 2.50 7.89
C ILE A 133 22.87 3.33 9.17
N PHE A 134 21.75 3.78 9.70
CA PHE A 134 21.72 4.55 10.94
C PHE A 134 22.26 3.75 12.12
N ALA A 135 21.85 2.48 12.25
CA ALA A 135 22.33 1.60 13.31
C ALA A 135 23.84 1.35 13.18
N ALA A 136 24.33 1.09 11.97
CA ALA A 136 25.75 0.90 11.70
C ALA A 136 26.55 2.18 12.01
N HIS A 137 26.02 3.34 11.65
CA HIS A 137 26.64 4.62 11.94
C HIS A 137 26.74 4.86 13.46
N ARG A 138 25.70 4.54 14.21
CA ARG A 138 25.73 4.65 15.68
C ARG A 138 26.79 3.80 16.31
N GLN A 139 27.00 2.60 15.76
CA GLN A 139 28.05 1.68 16.27
C GLN A 139 29.45 2.14 15.90
N LYS A 140 29.59 2.86 14.80
CA LYS A 140 30.88 3.28 14.25
C LYS A 140 31.09 4.79 14.28
N LYS A 141 30.33 5.50 15.08
CA LYS A 141 30.36 6.98 15.06
C LYS A 141 31.70 7.56 15.41
N GLU A 142 32.50 6.83 16.18
CA GLU A 142 33.86 7.26 16.50
C GLU A 142 34.81 7.19 15.33
N TYR A 143 34.40 6.60 14.22
CA TYR A 143 35.20 6.52 12.99
C TYR A 143 34.90 7.66 12.02
N TYR A 144 33.95 8.49 12.34
CA TYR A 144 33.55 9.58 11.48
C TYR A 144 33.96 10.94 12.04
#